data_2fd82527f7308ced6070e520525fd51c
#
_entry.id   2fd82527f7308ced6070e520525fd51c
#
_cell.length_a   1.000
_cell.length_b   1.000
_cell.length_c   1.000
_cell.angle_alpha   90.00
_cell.angle_beta   90.00
_cell.angle_gamma   90.00
#
_symmetry.space_group_name_H-M   'P 1'
#
loop_
_entity.id
_entity.type
_entity.pdbx_description
1 polymer ?
#
loop_
_entity_poly.entity_id
_entity_poly.type
_entity_poly.pdbx_seq_one_letter_code
_entity_poly.pdbx_strand_id
1 'polypeptide(L)'
;SFALYQIIQKNRPYDLDKRNAMGEWAYQAIGKVQSRGFEAELSGDLTEDWKISANYAFNMSKYKESEGARYPIGTNFSKHTPKHMFRLYTSYRLPFADRKWTIGGGMTVQSKTNSLWNVGQGGYLLWNADVHYTPTKNLNLSLIGSNLGNRRYYENHRIRTMGINNIYGQPRNIMFKVDYKF
;
A
#
# COMPACT_ATOMS: atom_id res chain seq x y z
N SER A 1 14.30 6.86 -9.71
CA SER A 1 14.19 5.59 -10.47
C SER A 1 12.87 5.51 -11.22
N PHE A 2 12.85 4.74 -12.31
CA PHE A 2 11.65 4.47 -13.10
C PHE A 2 11.72 3.04 -13.63
N ALA A 3 10.62 2.29 -13.50
CA ALA A 3 10.54 0.92 -13.98
C ALA A 3 9.22 0.68 -14.74
N LEU A 4 9.32 0.02 -15.89
CA LEU A 4 8.18 -0.56 -16.61
C LEU A 4 8.25 -2.06 -16.46
N TYR A 5 7.13 -2.72 -16.24
CA TYR A 5 7.12 -4.16 -16.11
C TYR A 5 5.92 -4.82 -16.78
N GLN A 6 6.15 -6.05 -17.22
CA GLN A 6 5.13 -6.98 -17.65
C GLN A 6 5.45 -8.36 -17.10
N ILE A 7 4.54 -8.95 -16.35
CA ILE A 7 4.64 -10.27 -15.77
C ILE A 7 3.53 -11.14 -16.37
N ILE A 8 3.90 -12.27 -16.91
CA ILE A 8 2.96 -13.27 -17.43
C ILE A 8 3.13 -14.53 -16.60
N GLN A 9 2.09 -14.96 -15.93
CA GLN A 9 2.03 -16.24 -15.22
C GLN A 9 1.14 -17.19 -15.99
N LYS A 10 1.73 -18.30 -16.46
CA LYS A 10 1.03 -19.40 -17.15
C LYS A 10 0.80 -20.56 -16.19
N ASN A 11 -0.05 -21.50 -16.60
CA ASN A 11 -0.36 -22.72 -15.85
C ASN A 11 -0.82 -22.45 -14.41
N ARG A 12 -1.59 -21.36 -14.25
CA ARG A 12 -2.13 -21.05 -12.94
C ARG A 12 -3.20 -22.06 -12.56
N PRO A 13 -3.17 -22.61 -11.32
CA PRO A 13 -4.22 -23.49 -10.86
C PRO A 13 -5.59 -22.79 -10.94
N TYR A 14 -6.51 -23.43 -11.58
CA TYR A 14 -7.88 -23.00 -11.74
C TYR A 14 -8.79 -23.96 -10.95
N ASP A 15 -9.59 -23.41 -10.06
CA ASP A 15 -10.59 -24.16 -9.31
C ASP A 15 -11.75 -24.50 -10.23
N LEU A 16 -11.95 -25.79 -10.48
CA LEU A 16 -12.98 -26.30 -11.37
C LEU A 16 -14.40 -26.27 -10.75
N ASP A 17 -14.51 -25.83 -9.49
CA ASP A 17 -15.75 -25.86 -8.70
C ASP A 17 -16.37 -27.27 -8.59
N LYS A 18 -15.50 -28.27 -8.66
CA LYS A 18 -15.82 -29.70 -8.60
C LYS A 18 -14.93 -30.38 -7.57
N ARG A 19 -15.44 -31.48 -7.05
CA ARG A 19 -14.63 -32.37 -6.21
C ARG A 19 -14.17 -33.58 -7.03
N ASN A 20 -12.94 -34.04 -6.75
CA ASN A 20 -12.43 -35.29 -7.30
C ASN A 20 -13.10 -36.51 -6.61
N ALA A 21 -12.75 -37.71 -7.04
CA ALA A 21 -13.30 -38.95 -6.48
C ALA A 21 -12.98 -39.14 -4.99
N MET A 22 -11.97 -38.44 -4.46
CA MET A 22 -11.61 -38.47 -3.03
C MET A 22 -12.27 -37.35 -2.22
N GLY A 23 -13.19 -36.57 -2.83
CA GLY A 23 -13.87 -35.45 -2.16
C GLY A 23 -13.07 -34.17 -2.04
N GLU A 24 -11.87 -34.08 -2.62
CA GLU A 24 -11.01 -32.89 -2.60
C GLU A 24 -11.38 -31.94 -3.74
N TRP A 25 -11.11 -30.63 -3.55
CA TRP A 25 -11.28 -29.65 -4.63
C TRP A 25 -10.37 -29.96 -5.82
N ALA A 26 -10.97 -30.03 -6.99
CA ALA A 26 -10.23 -30.29 -8.23
C ALA A 26 -9.70 -28.99 -8.84
N TYR A 27 -8.42 -29.00 -9.19
CA TYR A 27 -7.74 -27.87 -9.84
C TYR A 27 -7.15 -28.31 -11.17
N GLN A 28 -7.13 -27.42 -12.13
CA GLN A 28 -6.47 -27.61 -13.41
C GLN A 28 -5.53 -26.44 -13.71
N ALA A 29 -4.37 -26.74 -14.25
CA ALA A 29 -3.32 -25.74 -14.56
C ALA A 29 -3.51 -25.15 -15.98
N ILE A 30 -4.58 -24.37 -16.16
CA ILE A 30 -4.97 -23.82 -17.47
C ILE A 30 -5.00 -22.29 -17.52
N GLY A 31 -4.89 -21.64 -16.37
CA GLY A 31 -5.02 -20.20 -16.30
C GLY A 31 -3.78 -19.46 -16.78
N LYS A 32 -4.00 -18.32 -17.44
CA LYS A 32 -2.97 -17.33 -17.73
C LYS A 32 -3.39 -15.96 -17.26
N VAL A 33 -2.53 -15.30 -16.50
CA VAL A 33 -2.74 -13.95 -16.03
C VAL A 33 -1.58 -13.06 -16.44
N GLN A 34 -1.88 -11.79 -16.65
CA GLN A 34 -0.88 -10.78 -16.99
C GLN A 34 -1.01 -9.60 -16.04
N SER A 35 0.10 -9.23 -15.42
CA SER A 35 0.27 -7.94 -14.73
C SER A 35 1.18 -7.06 -15.55
N ARG A 36 0.82 -5.81 -15.69
CA ARG A 36 1.65 -4.78 -16.30
C ARG A 36 1.47 -3.46 -15.59
N GLY A 37 2.51 -2.69 -15.56
CA GLY A 37 2.46 -1.41 -14.89
C GLY A 37 3.76 -0.65 -15.00
N PHE A 38 3.82 0.43 -14.25
CA PHE A 38 5.04 1.18 -14.06
C PHE A 38 5.14 1.69 -12.61
N GLU A 39 6.36 1.91 -12.20
CA GLU A 39 6.71 2.49 -10.92
C GLU A 39 7.67 3.65 -11.16
N ALA A 40 7.45 4.75 -10.46
CA ALA A 40 8.30 5.92 -10.47
C ALA A 40 8.63 6.30 -9.04
N GLU A 41 9.90 6.50 -8.76
CA GLU A 41 10.39 6.91 -7.45
C GLU A 41 11.32 8.11 -7.61
N LEU A 42 11.10 9.11 -6.77
CA LEU A 42 11.94 10.28 -6.59
C LEU A 42 12.33 10.35 -5.13
N SER A 43 13.61 10.38 -4.82
CA SER A 43 14.12 10.64 -3.48
C SER A 43 15.39 11.47 -3.56
N GLY A 44 15.54 12.39 -2.62
CA GLY A 44 16.72 13.25 -2.58
C GLY A 44 16.54 14.50 -1.74
N ASP A 45 17.59 15.29 -1.73
CA ASP A 45 17.64 16.57 -1.05
C ASP A 45 17.35 17.68 -2.08
N LEU A 46 16.25 18.41 -1.87
CA LEU A 46 15.93 19.61 -2.67
C LEU A 46 16.84 20.78 -2.30
N THR A 47 17.20 20.84 -1.02
CA THR A 47 18.23 21.71 -0.46
C THR A 47 18.93 20.97 0.69
N GLU A 48 19.97 21.53 1.30
CA GLU A 48 20.63 20.96 2.50
C GLU A 48 19.64 20.66 3.64
N ASP A 49 18.55 21.42 3.72
CA ASP A 49 17.57 21.33 4.79
C ASP A 49 16.25 20.69 4.37
N TRP A 50 16.02 20.51 3.08
CA TRP A 50 14.74 20.03 2.56
C TRP A 50 14.90 18.71 1.81
N LYS A 51 14.30 17.65 2.38
CA LYS A 51 14.29 16.30 1.80
C LYS A 51 12.92 15.93 1.29
N ILE A 52 12.89 15.17 0.21
CA ILE A 52 11.67 14.63 -0.38
C ILE A 52 11.84 13.16 -0.74
N SER A 53 10.78 12.40 -0.56
CA SER A 53 10.64 11.04 -1.10
C SER A 53 9.24 10.87 -1.63
N ALA A 54 9.11 10.53 -2.90
CA ALA A 54 7.83 10.31 -3.57
C ALA A 54 7.89 9.00 -4.36
N ASN A 55 6.83 8.22 -4.28
CA ASN A 55 6.67 6.98 -5.03
C ASN A 55 5.27 6.93 -5.65
N TYR A 56 5.23 6.54 -6.92
CA TYR A 56 3.97 6.27 -7.60
C TYR A 56 4.04 4.90 -8.27
N ALA A 57 3.02 4.09 -8.05
CA ALA A 57 2.86 2.79 -8.70
C ALA A 57 1.51 2.71 -9.43
N PHE A 58 1.59 2.26 -10.67
CA PHE A 58 0.44 1.89 -11.47
C PHE A 58 0.50 0.40 -11.78
N ASN A 59 -0.55 -0.35 -11.47
CA ASN A 59 -0.66 -1.78 -11.72
C ASN A 59 -1.99 -2.13 -12.38
N MET A 60 -1.93 -2.90 -13.44
CA MET A 60 -3.10 -3.47 -14.08
C MET A 60 -2.89 -4.96 -14.30
N SER A 61 -3.76 -5.77 -13.72
CA SER A 61 -3.70 -7.24 -13.80
C SER A 61 -4.98 -7.80 -14.40
N LYS A 62 -4.85 -8.72 -15.35
CA LYS A 62 -5.99 -9.29 -16.07
C LYS A 62 -5.84 -10.79 -16.30
N TYR A 63 -6.96 -11.49 -16.27
CA TYR A 63 -7.03 -12.84 -16.83
C TYR A 63 -6.88 -12.77 -18.35
N LYS A 64 -5.99 -13.59 -18.90
CA LYS A 64 -5.73 -13.72 -20.34
C LYS A 64 -6.25 -15.04 -20.89
N GLU A 65 -6.20 -16.09 -20.09
CA GLU A 65 -6.76 -17.39 -20.37
C GLU A 65 -7.47 -17.88 -19.09
N SER A 66 -8.66 -18.37 -19.26
CA SER A 66 -9.51 -18.88 -18.18
C SER A 66 -10.63 -19.71 -18.78
N GLU A 67 -10.99 -20.79 -18.12
CA GLU A 67 -12.17 -21.58 -18.50
C GLU A 67 -13.32 -21.28 -17.53
N GLY A 68 -14.52 -21.05 -18.08
CA GLY A 68 -15.75 -20.85 -17.31
C GLY A 68 -16.03 -19.39 -16.90
N ALA A 69 -17.20 -19.20 -16.31
CA ALA A 69 -17.78 -17.91 -16.01
C ALA A 69 -17.19 -17.21 -14.76
N ARG A 70 -16.50 -17.96 -13.88
CA ARG A 70 -16.04 -17.46 -12.58
C ARG A 70 -14.94 -16.39 -12.70
N TYR A 71 -14.07 -16.52 -13.71
CA TYR A 71 -12.95 -15.60 -13.96
C TYR A 71 -12.91 -15.17 -15.42
N PRO A 72 -13.83 -14.32 -15.87
CA PRO A 72 -13.90 -13.92 -17.28
C PRO A 72 -12.61 -13.28 -17.77
N ILE A 73 -12.21 -13.63 -19.00
CA ILE A 73 -11.06 -13.02 -19.66
C ILE A 73 -11.21 -11.50 -19.67
N GLY A 74 -10.11 -10.79 -19.42
CA GLY A 74 -10.10 -9.33 -19.34
C GLY A 74 -10.45 -8.75 -17.96
N THR A 75 -11.02 -9.55 -17.04
CA THR A 75 -11.30 -9.09 -15.68
C THR A 75 -10.03 -9.02 -14.84
N ASN A 76 -10.05 -8.19 -13.78
CA ASN A 76 -8.93 -8.05 -12.88
C ASN A 76 -8.79 -9.30 -11.98
N PHE A 77 -7.62 -9.95 -12.02
CA PHE A 77 -7.35 -11.09 -11.15
C PHE A 77 -6.81 -10.68 -9.77
N SER A 78 -6.24 -9.50 -9.64
CA SER A 78 -5.69 -8.99 -8.37
C SER A 78 -6.53 -7.81 -7.85
N LYS A 79 -7.82 -8.06 -7.59
CA LYS A 79 -8.77 -7.04 -7.16
C LYS A 79 -8.38 -6.35 -5.85
N HIS A 80 -7.63 -7.04 -4.98
CA HIS A 80 -7.15 -6.52 -3.69
C HIS A 80 -5.94 -5.57 -3.82
N THR A 81 -5.28 -5.56 -4.96
CA THR A 81 -4.18 -4.63 -5.24
C THR A 81 -4.74 -3.35 -5.83
N PRO A 82 -4.44 -2.17 -5.27
CA PRO A 82 -4.87 -0.91 -5.83
C PRO A 82 -4.24 -0.70 -7.21
N LYS A 83 -5.02 -0.16 -8.14
CA LYS A 83 -4.54 0.15 -9.48
C LYS A 83 -3.57 1.32 -9.49
N HIS A 84 -3.78 2.28 -8.62
CA HIS A 84 -2.94 3.46 -8.42
C HIS A 84 -2.60 3.58 -6.95
N MET A 85 -1.33 3.79 -6.66
CA MET A 85 -0.82 4.09 -5.34
C MET A 85 0.20 5.23 -5.45
N PHE A 86 0.03 6.24 -4.61
CA PHE A 86 0.98 7.34 -4.47
C PHE A 86 1.36 7.50 -3.01
N ARG A 87 2.65 7.68 -2.75
CA ARG A 87 3.18 8.01 -1.44
C ARG A 87 4.12 9.20 -1.58
N LEU A 88 4.01 10.11 -0.65
CA LEU A 88 4.88 11.27 -0.53
C LEU A 88 5.27 11.42 0.93
N TYR A 89 6.52 11.70 1.18
CA TYR A 89 7.02 12.20 2.45
C TYR A 89 8.02 13.32 2.18
N THR A 90 7.96 14.37 2.97
CA THR A 90 8.90 15.47 2.91
C THR A 90 9.25 15.93 4.32
N SER A 91 10.48 16.37 4.52
CA SER A 91 10.93 16.92 5.80
C SER A 91 11.79 18.14 5.56
N TYR A 92 11.62 19.13 6.44
CA TYR A 92 12.33 20.40 6.37
C TYR A 92 12.93 20.76 7.73
N ARG A 93 14.23 20.99 7.74
CA ARG A 93 14.95 21.49 8.92
C ARG A 93 14.77 22.98 9.00
N LEU A 94 14.22 23.46 10.11
CA LEU A 94 13.91 24.87 10.30
C LEU A 94 15.20 25.70 10.52
N PRO A 95 15.33 26.87 9.89
CA PRO A 95 16.55 27.67 9.93
C PRO A 95 16.78 28.45 11.25
N PHE A 96 15.84 28.36 12.17
CA PHE A 96 15.92 29.02 13.47
C PHE A 96 16.24 28.05 14.63
N ALA A 97 16.45 28.56 15.84
CA ALA A 97 16.75 27.79 17.05
C ALA A 97 17.91 26.79 16.85
N ASP A 98 19.02 27.27 16.31
CA ASP A 98 20.23 26.49 15.99
C ASP A 98 19.96 25.29 15.07
N ARG A 99 18.93 25.35 14.21
CA ARG A 99 18.55 24.29 13.29
C ARG A 99 18.20 22.96 14.01
N LYS A 100 17.74 23.07 15.26
CA LYS A 100 17.40 21.89 16.10
C LYS A 100 16.02 21.31 15.82
N TRP A 101 15.21 22.01 15.03
CA TRP A 101 13.86 21.58 14.70
C TRP A 101 13.76 21.07 13.28
N THR A 102 13.10 19.94 13.11
CA THR A 102 12.74 19.41 11.79
C THR A 102 11.23 19.12 11.81
N ILE A 103 10.54 19.57 10.78
CA ILE A 103 9.13 19.22 10.56
C ILE A 103 9.04 18.29 9.37
N GLY A 104 8.16 17.33 9.44
CA GLY A 104 7.91 16.39 8.37
C GLY A 104 6.43 16.17 8.13
N GLY A 105 6.13 15.65 6.97
CA GLY A 105 4.77 15.27 6.63
C GLY A 105 4.71 14.42 5.40
N GLY A 106 3.67 13.61 5.34
CA GLY A 106 3.52 12.68 4.23
C GLY A 106 2.07 12.30 3.97
N MET A 107 1.85 11.75 2.79
CA MET A 107 0.55 11.22 2.42
C MET A 107 0.68 9.88 1.70
N THR A 108 -0.34 9.05 1.87
CA THR A 108 -0.56 7.84 1.07
C THR A 108 -1.94 7.93 0.43
N VAL A 109 -1.98 7.84 -0.89
CA VAL A 109 -3.21 7.83 -1.68
C VAL A 109 -3.29 6.52 -2.41
N GLN A 110 -4.42 5.86 -2.34
CA GLN A 110 -4.65 4.67 -3.17
C GLN A 110 -6.03 4.68 -3.81
N SER A 111 -6.11 4.05 -4.98
CA SER A 111 -7.38 3.81 -5.67
C SER A 111 -8.19 2.72 -4.95
N LYS A 112 -9.47 2.62 -5.31
CA LYS A 112 -10.36 1.57 -4.82
C LYS A 112 -9.79 0.17 -5.01
N THR A 113 -10.07 -0.70 -4.06
CA THR A 113 -9.77 -2.13 -4.09
C THR A 113 -11.03 -2.95 -3.83
N ASN A 114 -10.97 -4.24 -4.13
CA ASN A 114 -12.06 -5.16 -3.87
C ASN A 114 -11.49 -6.51 -3.46
N SER A 115 -12.13 -7.19 -2.53
CA SER A 115 -11.76 -8.56 -2.21
C SER A 115 -12.22 -9.53 -3.30
N LEU A 116 -11.73 -10.76 -3.26
CA LEU A 116 -12.23 -11.85 -4.10
C LEU A 116 -13.73 -12.12 -3.88
N TRP A 117 -14.25 -11.75 -2.71
CA TRP A 117 -15.64 -11.94 -2.29
C TRP A 117 -16.49 -10.66 -2.46
N ASN A 118 -16.01 -9.71 -3.28
CA ASN A 118 -16.68 -8.45 -3.56
C ASN A 118 -16.92 -7.55 -2.34
N VAL A 119 -16.08 -7.65 -1.30
CA VAL A 119 -16.01 -6.63 -0.26
C VAL A 119 -15.20 -5.48 -0.82
N GLY A 120 -15.86 -4.38 -1.15
CA GLY A 120 -15.27 -3.21 -1.75
C GLY A 120 -14.70 -2.25 -0.71
N GLN A 121 -13.57 -1.64 -1.04
CA GLN A 121 -13.03 -0.49 -0.35
C GLN A 121 -12.85 0.66 -1.34
N GLY A 122 -13.46 1.81 -1.06
CA GLY A 122 -13.23 3.03 -1.82
C GLY A 122 -11.75 3.46 -1.76
N GLY A 123 -11.33 4.28 -2.71
CA GLY A 123 -10.05 4.95 -2.62
C GLY A 123 -9.96 5.81 -1.35
N TYR A 124 -8.76 5.97 -0.82
CA TYR A 124 -8.56 6.78 0.37
C TYR A 124 -7.22 7.52 0.36
N LEU A 125 -7.18 8.55 1.18
CA LEU A 125 -6.01 9.34 1.53
C LEU A 125 -5.73 9.16 3.02
N LEU A 126 -4.49 8.83 3.35
CA LEU A 126 -3.94 8.93 4.70
C LEU A 126 -2.85 10.00 4.68
N TRP A 127 -2.82 10.84 5.70
CA TRP A 127 -1.75 11.81 5.85
C TRP A 127 -1.23 11.83 7.27
N ASN A 128 0.06 12.11 7.37
CA ASN A 128 0.83 12.04 8.59
C ASN A 128 1.66 13.32 8.72
N ALA A 129 2.01 13.69 9.92
CA ALA A 129 2.94 14.78 10.17
C ALA A 129 3.81 14.45 11.38
N ASP A 130 5.00 14.98 11.40
CA ASP A 130 5.95 14.79 12.49
C ASP A 130 6.74 16.06 12.77
N VAL A 131 7.15 16.17 14.02
CA VAL A 131 8.04 17.23 14.49
C VAL A 131 9.14 16.58 15.31
N HIS A 132 10.38 16.92 14.99
CA HIS A 132 11.57 16.45 15.70
C HIS A 132 12.29 17.64 16.33
N TYR A 133 12.76 17.46 17.55
CA TYR A 133 13.60 18.42 18.27
C TYR A 133 14.84 17.72 18.78
N THR A 134 16.00 18.19 18.34
CA THR A 134 17.31 17.63 18.68
C THR A 134 18.11 18.65 19.50
N PRO A 135 17.84 18.77 20.83
CA PRO A 135 18.49 19.76 21.69
C PRO A 135 20.01 19.54 21.80
N THR A 136 20.44 18.28 21.78
CA THR A 136 21.86 17.90 21.85
C THR A 136 22.16 16.82 20.81
N LYS A 137 23.45 16.53 20.58
CA LYS A 137 23.87 15.45 19.65
C LYS A 137 23.39 14.06 20.06
N ASN A 138 23.05 13.90 21.33
CA ASN A 138 22.72 12.62 21.92
C ASN A 138 21.21 12.46 22.18
N LEU A 139 20.42 13.53 22.11
CA LEU A 139 18.99 13.50 22.45
C LEU A 139 18.13 13.94 21.25
N ASN A 140 17.16 13.12 20.87
CA ASN A 140 16.14 13.47 19.91
C ASN A 140 14.75 13.20 20.48
N LEU A 141 13.90 14.21 20.44
CA LEU A 141 12.51 14.16 20.84
C LEU A 141 11.62 14.25 19.60
N SER A 142 10.66 13.36 19.47
CA SER A 142 9.80 13.31 18.27
C SER A 142 8.34 13.24 18.66
N LEU A 143 7.52 14.03 18.01
CA LEU A 143 6.06 13.94 18.05
C LEU A 143 5.59 13.52 16.65
N ILE A 144 4.92 12.38 16.57
CA ILE A 144 4.55 11.75 15.30
C ILE A 144 3.03 11.53 15.31
N GLY A 145 2.34 12.12 14.35
CA GLY A 145 0.93 11.94 14.11
C GLY A 145 0.68 11.11 12.86
N SER A 146 -0.04 10.01 12.99
CA SER A 146 -0.40 9.11 11.89
C SER A 146 -1.90 9.11 11.64
N ASN A 147 -2.30 8.98 10.37
CA ASN A 147 -3.71 9.01 9.94
C ASN A 147 -4.46 10.21 10.56
N LEU A 148 -3.91 11.41 10.41
CA LEU A 148 -4.42 12.61 11.08
C LEU A 148 -5.86 12.97 10.68
N GLY A 149 -6.29 12.57 9.47
CA GLY A 149 -7.67 12.66 9.02
C GLY A 149 -8.62 11.64 9.65
N ASN A 150 -8.10 10.75 10.52
CA ASN A 150 -8.87 9.66 11.14
C ASN A 150 -9.68 8.85 10.14
N ARG A 151 -9.10 8.61 8.97
CA ARG A 151 -9.75 7.82 7.92
C ARG A 151 -9.89 6.38 8.36
N ARG A 152 -11.10 5.86 8.37
CA ARG A 152 -11.36 4.43 8.56
C ARG A 152 -11.18 3.71 7.23
N TYR A 153 -10.35 2.67 7.20
CA TYR A 153 -10.05 1.86 6.02
C TYR A 153 -9.75 0.42 6.42
N TYR A 154 -9.85 -0.50 5.48
CA TYR A 154 -9.39 -1.86 5.68
C TYR A 154 -7.92 -1.98 5.24
N GLU A 155 -7.09 -2.46 6.13
CA GLU A 155 -5.74 -2.91 5.79
C GLU A 155 -5.79 -4.30 5.12
N ASN A 156 -6.72 -5.13 5.58
CA ASN A 156 -7.02 -6.41 4.97
C ASN A 156 -8.54 -6.60 4.87
N HIS A 157 -9.03 -6.93 3.66
CA HIS A 157 -10.45 -7.19 3.41
C HIS A 157 -10.58 -8.44 2.55
N ARG A 158 -10.55 -9.61 3.19
CA ARG A 158 -10.53 -10.89 2.48
C ARG A 158 -11.88 -11.53 2.29
N ILE A 159 -12.74 -11.56 3.30
CA ILE A 159 -13.88 -12.48 3.34
C ILE A 159 -15.16 -11.76 3.73
N ARG A 160 -16.24 -12.07 2.99
CA ARG A 160 -17.56 -11.48 3.22
C ARG A 160 -18.25 -12.02 4.49
N THR A 161 -18.04 -13.30 4.82
CA THR A 161 -18.85 -14.03 5.81
C THR A 161 -18.19 -14.22 7.17
N MET A 162 -16.88 -14.10 7.25
CA MET A 162 -16.13 -14.19 8.49
C MET A 162 -15.48 -12.84 8.79
N GLY A 163 -16.15 -11.99 9.56
CA GLY A 163 -15.69 -10.65 9.92
C GLY A 163 -14.31 -10.59 10.59
N ILE A 164 -13.86 -11.71 11.12
CA ILE A 164 -12.54 -11.86 11.76
C ILE A 164 -11.33 -11.64 10.83
N ASN A 165 -11.52 -11.71 9.51
CA ASN A 165 -10.44 -11.55 8.53
C ASN A 165 -10.43 -10.17 7.85
N ASN A 166 -11.37 -9.29 8.19
CA ASN A 166 -11.41 -7.93 7.73
C ASN A 166 -10.81 -7.03 8.82
N ILE A 167 -9.56 -6.67 8.66
CA ILE A 167 -8.81 -5.91 9.65
C ILE A 167 -8.81 -4.44 9.23
N TYR A 168 -9.26 -3.57 10.13
CA TYR A 168 -9.13 -2.13 9.95
C TYR A 168 -7.69 -1.69 10.10
N GLY A 169 -7.28 -0.75 9.28
CA GLY A 169 -6.03 -0.04 9.46
C GLY A 169 -6.04 0.82 10.72
N GLN A 170 -4.85 1.25 11.11
CA GLN A 170 -4.64 2.04 12.31
C GLN A 170 -5.47 3.34 12.27
N PRO A 171 -6.25 3.65 13.32
CA PRO A 171 -6.93 4.93 13.45
C PRO A 171 -5.90 6.05 13.63
N ARG A 172 -6.38 7.30 13.76
CA ARG A 172 -5.51 8.42 14.13
C ARG A 172 -4.75 8.07 15.42
N ASN A 173 -3.45 8.23 15.33
CA ASN A 173 -2.53 7.95 16.43
C ASN A 173 -1.54 9.10 16.57
N ILE A 174 -1.21 9.43 17.81
CA ILE A 174 -0.16 10.39 18.15
C ILE A 174 0.81 9.68 19.08
N MET A 175 2.08 9.69 18.70
CA MET A 175 3.17 9.05 19.43
C MET A 175 4.22 10.08 19.81
N PHE A 176 4.63 10.07 21.06
CA PHE A 176 5.82 10.77 21.51
C PHE A 176 6.97 9.77 21.67
N LYS A 177 8.12 10.11 21.12
CA LYS A 177 9.32 9.25 21.14
C LYS A 177 10.50 10.04 21.66
N VAL A 178 11.31 9.39 22.48
CA VAL A 178 12.58 9.89 23.00
C VAL A 178 13.69 8.94 22.58
N ASP A 179 14.68 9.41 21.85
CA ASP A 179 15.89 8.66 21.49
C ASP A 179 17.08 9.29 22.19
N TYR A 180 17.80 8.51 22.99
CA TYR A 180 19.02 8.93 23.65
C TYR A 180 20.18 7.97 23.29
N LYS A 181 21.31 8.53 22.88
CA LYS A 181 22.55 7.79 22.61
C LYS A 181 23.53 7.99 23.75
N PHE A 182 23.98 6.94 24.35
CA PHE A 182 25.02 6.92 25.37
C PHE A 182 26.43 7.08 24.76
#